data_6a7250d75e0c976e0422390a3967b8f6
#
_entry.id   6a7250d75e0c976e0422390a3967b8f6
#
_cell.length_a   1.000
_cell.length_b   1.000
_cell.length_c   1.000
_cell.angle_alpha   90.00
_cell.angle_beta   90.00
_cell.angle_gamma   90.00
#
_symmetry.space_group_name_H-M   'P 1'
#
loop_
_entity.id
_entity.type
_entity.pdbx_description
1 polymer ?
#
loop_
_entity_poly.entity_id
_entity_poly.type
_entity_poly.pdbx_seq_one_letter_code
_entity_poly.pdbx_strand_id
1 'polypeptide(L)'
;MININCFIINLERCPEKRSRMIKRMKKYPEIKYEFFNAIDGQNLTDEYMKNNEYDTLNEWNDPFQNRKTTKGEIGCSLSHFNVYEKAFCMEHEITLVIEDDAEFSDDFIDKLKKTLNDLDTIDWDMCYLGRKKLNTNEEEQILTNNLLYPSYSYWTIGYLINQNFCE
;
A
#
# COMPACT_ATOMS: atom_id res chain seq x y z
N MET A 1 -7.66 18.01 11.69
CA MET A 1 -6.80 17.64 10.54
C MET A 1 -6.09 16.36 10.95
N ILE A 2 -6.01 15.36 10.11
CA ILE A 2 -5.27 14.13 10.38
C ILE A 2 -3.81 14.42 10.01
N ASN A 3 -2.90 14.22 10.97
CA ASN A 3 -1.49 14.60 10.81
C ASN A 3 -0.66 13.41 10.37
N ILE A 4 -0.79 13.05 9.08
CA ILE A 4 -0.06 11.97 8.42
C ILE A 4 0.36 12.40 7.03
N ASN A 5 1.42 11.80 6.49
CA ASN A 5 1.70 11.88 5.05
C ASN A 5 0.69 11.02 4.30
N CYS A 6 0.39 11.35 3.05
CA CYS A 6 -0.43 10.49 2.21
C CYS A 6 0.07 10.47 0.77
N PHE A 7 0.38 9.29 0.26
CA PHE A 7 0.75 9.05 -1.13
C PHE A 7 -0.32 8.24 -1.84
N ILE A 8 -0.67 8.70 -3.05
CA ILE A 8 -1.54 7.95 -3.95
C ILE A 8 -0.70 7.47 -5.13
N ILE A 9 -0.46 6.17 -5.20
CA ILE A 9 0.33 5.55 -6.26
C ILE A 9 -0.52 5.49 -7.53
N ASN A 10 -0.03 6.09 -8.62
CA ASN A 10 -0.74 6.16 -9.89
C ASN A 10 0.21 6.03 -11.06
N LEU A 11 -0.14 5.19 -12.04
CA LEU A 11 0.57 5.11 -13.31
C LEU A 11 0.30 6.35 -14.17
N GLU A 12 1.34 6.97 -14.70
CA GLU A 12 1.23 8.18 -15.55
C GLU A 12 0.32 7.95 -16.77
N ARG A 13 0.35 6.73 -17.34
CA ARG A 13 -0.50 6.35 -18.47
C ARG A 13 -1.97 6.11 -18.12
N CYS A 14 -2.36 6.23 -16.83
CA CYS A 14 -3.73 6.05 -16.35
C CYS A 14 -4.34 7.35 -15.78
N PRO A 15 -4.42 8.45 -16.57
CA PRO A 15 -4.92 9.74 -16.08
C PRO A 15 -6.39 9.70 -15.65
N GLU A 16 -7.17 8.77 -16.19
CA GLU A 16 -8.56 8.55 -15.80
C GLU A 16 -8.70 8.02 -14.36
N LYS A 17 -7.80 7.13 -13.92
CA LYS A 17 -7.74 6.66 -12.53
C LYS A 17 -7.37 7.79 -11.59
N ARG A 18 -6.35 8.59 -11.96
CA ARG A 18 -5.96 9.80 -11.23
C ARG A 18 -7.14 10.76 -11.07
N SER A 19 -7.86 11.03 -12.15
CA SER A 19 -9.04 11.92 -12.14
C SER A 19 -10.15 11.40 -11.24
N ARG A 20 -10.40 10.09 -11.22
CA ARG A 20 -11.37 9.45 -10.31
C ARG A 20 -10.93 9.61 -8.86
N MET A 21 -9.66 9.35 -8.55
CA MET A 21 -9.13 9.47 -7.21
C MET A 21 -9.18 10.91 -6.69
N ILE A 22 -8.88 11.91 -7.52
CA ILE A 22 -9.05 13.33 -7.17
C ILE A 22 -10.50 13.63 -6.76
N LYS A 23 -11.49 13.07 -7.49
CA LYS A 23 -12.92 13.26 -7.14
C LYS A 23 -13.27 12.56 -5.80
N ARG A 24 -12.73 11.37 -5.54
CA ARG A 24 -12.90 10.65 -4.27
C ARG A 24 -12.32 11.43 -3.10
N MET A 25 -11.08 11.90 -3.23
CA MET A 25 -10.37 12.62 -2.17
C MET A 25 -10.99 13.97 -1.81
N LYS A 26 -11.79 14.58 -2.68
CA LYS A 26 -12.58 15.78 -2.33
C LYS A 26 -13.54 15.56 -1.17
N LYS A 27 -13.94 14.32 -0.88
CA LYS A 27 -14.79 13.97 0.27
C LYS A 27 -14.03 13.95 1.60
N TYR A 28 -12.69 13.96 1.55
CA TYR A 28 -11.80 13.79 2.69
C TYR A 28 -10.80 14.94 2.82
N PRO A 29 -11.27 16.20 3.01
CA PRO A 29 -10.42 17.39 3.05
C PRO A 29 -9.45 17.40 4.24
N GLU A 30 -9.65 16.52 5.22
CA GLU A 30 -8.76 16.34 6.37
C GLU A 30 -7.44 15.67 5.99
N ILE A 31 -7.39 14.93 4.85
CA ILE A 31 -6.21 14.22 4.37
C ILE A 31 -5.54 15.06 3.29
N LYS A 32 -4.34 15.57 3.58
CA LYS A 32 -3.46 16.14 2.56
C LYS A 32 -2.73 15.01 1.85
N TYR A 33 -2.76 14.99 0.54
CA TYR A 33 -2.17 13.92 -0.26
C TYR A 33 -1.37 14.45 -1.43
N GLU A 34 -0.44 13.64 -1.90
CA GLU A 34 0.23 13.82 -3.17
C GLU A 34 0.18 12.54 -4.01
N PHE A 35 0.23 12.71 -5.34
CA PHE A 35 0.36 11.57 -6.22
C PHE A 35 1.81 11.17 -6.38
N PHE A 36 2.06 9.87 -6.27
CA PHE A 36 3.34 9.24 -6.54
C PHE A 36 3.29 8.55 -7.90
N ASN A 37 4.25 8.86 -8.79
CA ASN A 37 4.30 8.22 -10.11
C ASN A 37 4.80 6.78 -9.97
N ALA A 38 3.93 5.83 -10.29
CA ALA A 38 4.24 4.41 -10.24
C ALA A 38 5.23 4.01 -11.34
N ILE A 39 6.02 2.99 -11.05
CA ILE A 39 6.86 2.32 -12.04
C ILE A 39 5.96 1.46 -12.93
N ASP A 40 5.95 1.76 -14.23
CA ASP A 40 5.21 0.95 -15.18
C ASP A 40 5.99 -0.33 -15.54
N GLY A 41 5.47 -1.47 -15.10
CA GLY A 41 6.04 -2.78 -15.41
C GLY A 41 6.19 -3.06 -16.91
N GLN A 42 5.40 -2.41 -17.77
CA GLN A 42 5.54 -2.52 -19.22
C GLN A 42 6.87 -1.94 -19.74
N ASN A 43 7.45 -1.00 -19.01
CA ASN A 43 8.72 -0.37 -19.37
C ASN A 43 9.93 -1.11 -18.80
N LEU A 44 9.74 -2.15 -17.99
CA LEU A 44 10.83 -2.96 -17.44
C LEU A 44 11.37 -3.89 -18.52
N THR A 45 12.58 -3.61 -19.02
CA THR A 45 13.28 -4.47 -19.97
C THR A 45 13.90 -5.67 -19.24
N ASP A 46 14.12 -6.78 -19.96
CA ASP A 46 14.79 -7.96 -19.39
C ASP A 46 16.23 -7.64 -18.96
N GLU A 47 16.90 -6.75 -19.69
CA GLU A 47 18.23 -6.25 -19.32
C GLU A 47 18.20 -5.45 -18.00
N TYR A 48 17.23 -4.57 -17.83
CA TYR A 48 17.04 -3.81 -16.57
C TYR A 48 16.77 -4.76 -15.41
N MET A 49 15.89 -5.73 -15.62
CA MET A 49 15.55 -6.74 -14.61
C MET A 49 16.78 -7.53 -14.17
N LYS A 50 17.58 -7.99 -15.14
CA LYS A 50 18.81 -8.73 -14.87
C LYS A 50 19.88 -7.89 -14.16
N ASN A 51 20.08 -6.65 -14.60
CA ASN A 51 21.11 -5.75 -14.01
C ASN A 51 20.78 -5.34 -12.58
N ASN A 52 19.51 -5.41 -12.17
CA ASN A 52 19.07 -5.10 -10.81
C ASN A 52 18.71 -6.37 -10.00
N GLU A 53 19.07 -7.55 -10.50
CA GLU A 53 18.86 -8.85 -9.85
C GLU A 53 17.36 -9.18 -9.58
N TYR A 54 16.43 -8.53 -10.28
CA TYR A 54 15.00 -8.80 -10.16
C TYR A 54 14.58 -10.12 -10.83
N ASP A 55 15.47 -10.73 -11.59
CA ASP A 55 15.29 -12.03 -12.20
C ASP A 55 15.51 -13.21 -11.22
N THR A 56 16.07 -12.93 -10.03
CA THR A 56 16.20 -13.94 -8.96
C THR A 56 14.86 -14.50 -8.52
N LEU A 57 13.77 -13.77 -8.77
CA LEU A 57 12.40 -14.24 -8.56
C LEU A 57 11.98 -15.34 -9.59
N ASN A 58 12.83 -15.66 -10.55
CA ASN A 58 12.53 -16.66 -11.56
C ASN A 58 12.30 -18.08 -11.01
N GLU A 59 12.83 -18.41 -9.86
CA GLU A 59 12.63 -19.71 -9.20
C GLU A 59 11.39 -19.71 -8.29
N TRP A 60 10.88 -18.55 -7.92
CA TRP A 60 9.68 -18.45 -7.09
C TRP A 60 8.42 -18.53 -7.94
N ASN A 61 7.46 -19.31 -7.48
CA ASN A 61 6.10 -19.34 -8.01
C ASN A 61 5.13 -18.93 -6.91
N ASP A 62 4.15 -18.11 -7.28
CA ASP A 62 3.03 -17.78 -6.41
C ASP A 62 2.32 -19.07 -5.97
N PRO A 63 2.26 -19.38 -4.66
CA PRO A 63 1.71 -20.64 -4.18
C PRO A 63 0.19 -20.79 -4.40
N PHE A 64 -0.52 -19.69 -4.63
CA PHE A 64 -1.97 -19.67 -4.83
C PHE A 64 -2.36 -19.61 -6.30
N GLN A 65 -1.56 -18.94 -7.13
CA GLN A 65 -1.81 -18.81 -8.57
C GLN A 65 -0.98 -19.77 -9.41
N ASN A 66 0.02 -20.42 -8.80
CA ASN A 66 0.96 -21.36 -9.42
C ASN A 66 1.58 -20.79 -10.72
N ARG A 67 2.01 -19.53 -10.65
CA ARG A 67 2.66 -18.81 -11.74
C ARG A 67 3.78 -17.91 -11.23
N LYS A 68 4.63 -17.50 -12.15
CA LYS A 68 5.71 -16.54 -11.84
C LYS A 68 5.17 -15.13 -11.67
N THR A 69 5.96 -14.33 -10.96
CA THR A 69 5.74 -12.89 -10.84
C THR A 69 5.78 -12.23 -12.22
N THR A 70 4.83 -11.37 -12.50
CA THR A 70 4.77 -10.58 -13.73
C THR A 70 5.55 -9.29 -13.61
N LYS A 71 5.97 -8.70 -14.75
CA LYS A 71 6.59 -7.36 -14.77
C LYS A 71 5.68 -6.29 -14.16
N GLY A 72 4.37 -6.43 -14.28
CA GLY A 72 3.38 -5.56 -13.66
C GLY A 72 3.45 -5.60 -12.12
N GLU A 73 3.54 -6.80 -11.55
CA GLU A 73 3.70 -7.00 -10.11
C GLU A 73 5.05 -6.49 -9.61
N ILE A 74 6.11 -6.67 -10.38
CA ILE A 74 7.43 -6.11 -10.05
C ILE A 74 7.38 -4.58 -10.06
N GLY A 75 6.79 -3.97 -11.10
CA GLY A 75 6.61 -2.51 -11.16
C GLY A 75 5.77 -1.99 -10.00
N CYS A 76 4.71 -2.72 -9.60
CA CYS A 76 3.92 -2.42 -8.41
C CYS A 76 4.78 -2.45 -7.15
N SER A 77 5.51 -3.54 -6.88
CA SER A 77 6.37 -3.70 -5.72
C SER A 77 7.45 -2.60 -5.64
N LEU A 78 8.08 -2.29 -6.76
CA LEU A 78 9.08 -1.21 -6.83
C LEU A 78 8.45 0.17 -6.57
N SER A 79 7.22 0.39 -7.01
CA SER A 79 6.51 1.64 -6.72
C SER A 79 6.24 1.82 -5.23
N HIS A 80 5.83 0.75 -4.55
CA HIS A 80 5.64 0.76 -3.10
C HIS A 80 6.97 0.96 -2.37
N PHE A 81 8.04 0.28 -2.79
CA PHE A 81 9.37 0.44 -2.21
C PHE A 81 9.85 1.89 -2.31
N ASN A 82 9.74 2.52 -3.48
CA ASN A 82 10.12 3.92 -3.65
C ASN A 82 9.26 4.89 -2.80
N VAL A 83 8.00 4.52 -2.51
CA VAL A 83 7.17 5.28 -1.55
C VAL A 83 7.72 5.14 -0.14
N TYR A 84 8.21 3.94 0.26
CA TYR A 84 8.84 3.76 1.57
C TYR A 84 10.08 4.63 1.73
N GLU A 85 10.98 4.63 0.74
CA GLU A 85 12.16 5.50 0.75
C GLU A 85 11.79 6.98 0.87
N LYS A 86 10.73 7.40 0.18
CA LYS A 86 10.26 8.78 0.27
C LYS A 86 9.63 9.07 1.64
N ALA A 87 8.83 8.15 2.18
CA ALA A 87 8.17 8.30 3.47
C ALA A 87 9.17 8.45 4.62
N PHE A 88 10.30 7.73 4.57
CA PHE A 88 11.37 7.85 5.55
C PHE A 88 11.94 9.27 5.68
N CYS A 89 11.92 10.05 4.60
CA CYS A 89 12.41 11.43 4.57
C CYS A 89 11.32 12.47 4.89
N MET A 90 10.10 12.05 5.26
CA MET A 90 8.98 12.97 5.49
C MET A 90 8.92 13.43 6.95
N GLU A 91 8.16 14.52 7.18
CA GLU A 91 8.02 15.15 8.49
C GLU A 91 7.21 14.29 9.49
N HIS A 92 6.19 13.57 8.99
CA HIS A 92 5.29 12.80 9.84
C HIS A 92 5.72 11.34 9.91
N GLU A 93 5.67 10.78 11.11
CA GLU A 93 6.05 9.39 11.39
C GLU A 93 5.14 8.37 10.71
N ILE A 94 3.87 8.73 10.46
CA ILE A 94 2.89 7.83 9.84
C ILE A 94 2.62 8.26 8.41
N THR A 95 2.69 7.32 7.50
CA THR A 95 2.35 7.52 6.10
C THR A 95 1.22 6.58 5.67
N LEU A 96 0.18 7.17 5.08
CA LEU A 96 -0.91 6.48 4.40
C LEU A 96 -0.54 6.29 2.93
N VAL A 97 -0.54 5.06 2.47
CA VAL A 97 -0.32 4.71 1.06
C VAL A 97 -1.61 4.14 0.48
N ILE A 98 -2.00 4.62 -0.70
CA ILE A 98 -3.26 4.25 -1.37
C ILE A 98 -2.97 3.99 -2.85
N GLU A 99 -3.53 2.92 -3.41
CA GLU A 99 -3.52 2.70 -4.87
C GLU A 99 -4.65 3.50 -5.55
N ASP A 100 -4.48 3.83 -6.82
CA ASP A 100 -5.37 4.74 -7.58
C ASP A 100 -6.77 4.17 -7.90
N ASP A 101 -7.01 2.92 -7.58
CA ASP A 101 -8.31 2.25 -7.70
C ASP A 101 -8.98 1.95 -6.36
N ALA A 102 -8.36 2.31 -5.24
CA ALA A 102 -8.96 2.15 -3.92
C ALA A 102 -10.35 2.80 -3.82
N GLU A 103 -11.27 2.10 -3.18
CA GLU A 103 -12.60 2.61 -2.83
C GLU A 103 -12.70 2.73 -1.32
N PHE A 104 -13.35 3.81 -0.86
CA PHE A 104 -13.47 4.13 0.55
C PHE A 104 -14.88 3.85 1.04
N SER A 105 -15.02 3.27 2.23
CA SER A 105 -16.30 3.18 2.92
C SER A 105 -16.78 4.56 3.37
N ASP A 106 -18.07 4.73 3.56
CA ASP A 106 -18.65 6.02 3.97
C ASP A 106 -18.13 6.49 5.33
N ASP A 107 -17.71 5.57 6.20
CA ASP A 107 -17.15 5.79 7.52
C ASP A 107 -15.61 5.75 7.56
N PHE A 108 -14.95 5.89 6.40
CA PHE A 108 -13.49 5.75 6.26
C PHE A 108 -12.72 6.62 7.26
N ILE A 109 -13.06 7.90 7.38
CA ILE A 109 -12.36 8.83 8.28
C ILE A 109 -12.50 8.43 9.75
N ASP A 110 -13.69 7.99 10.16
CA ASP A 110 -13.91 7.57 11.54
C ASP A 110 -13.16 6.28 11.86
N LYS A 111 -13.13 5.35 10.91
CA LYS A 111 -12.32 4.12 11.01
C LYS A 111 -10.84 4.44 11.06
N LEU A 112 -10.34 5.30 10.17
CA LEU A 112 -8.94 5.71 10.15
C LEU A 112 -8.50 6.32 11.49
N LYS A 113 -9.31 7.23 12.07
CA LYS A 113 -9.03 7.83 13.38
C LYS A 113 -9.00 6.78 14.50
N LYS A 114 -9.94 5.82 14.50
CA LYS A 114 -9.95 4.73 15.49
C LYS A 114 -8.71 3.85 15.33
N THR A 115 -8.36 3.50 14.09
CA THR A 115 -7.16 2.73 13.78
C THR A 115 -5.90 3.44 14.29
N LEU A 116 -5.74 4.72 14.00
CA LEU A 116 -4.59 5.51 14.48
C LEU A 116 -4.51 5.53 16.01
N ASN A 117 -5.64 5.74 16.70
CA ASN A 117 -5.66 5.71 18.17
C ASN A 117 -5.28 4.33 18.74
N ASP A 118 -5.70 3.24 18.09
CA ASP A 118 -5.35 1.89 18.53
C ASP A 118 -3.86 1.60 18.27
N LEU A 119 -3.32 2.06 17.14
CA LEU A 119 -1.91 1.94 16.78
C LEU A 119 -0.98 2.68 17.75
N ASP A 120 -1.41 3.79 18.35
CA ASP A 120 -0.64 4.50 19.39
C ASP A 120 -0.38 3.66 20.64
N THR A 121 -1.09 2.53 20.81
CA THR A 121 -1.01 1.66 22.01
C THR A 121 -0.21 0.39 21.80
N ILE A 122 0.26 0.12 20.59
CA ILE A 122 0.99 -1.09 20.22
C ILE A 122 2.24 -0.74 19.41
N ASP A 123 3.18 -1.65 19.37
CA ASP A 123 4.32 -1.59 18.46
C ASP A 123 3.92 -2.17 17.10
N TRP A 124 4.20 -1.43 16.02
CA TRP A 124 3.76 -1.80 14.69
C TRP A 124 4.61 -1.17 13.59
N ASP A 125 4.73 -1.86 12.47
CA ASP A 125 5.43 -1.40 11.27
C ASP A 125 4.46 -1.04 10.15
N MET A 126 3.47 -1.92 9.87
CA MET A 126 2.51 -1.79 8.79
C MET A 126 1.11 -2.20 9.24
N CYS A 127 0.10 -1.43 8.82
CA CYS A 127 -1.31 -1.73 9.07
C CYS A 127 -2.13 -1.67 7.77
N TYR A 128 -2.65 -2.80 7.33
CA TYR A 128 -3.56 -2.85 6.17
C TYR A 128 -4.91 -2.19 6.50
N LEU A 129 -5.34 -1.29 5.63
CA LEU A 129 -6.70 -0.73 5.62
C LEU A 129 -7.60 -1.45 4.61
N GLY A 130 -6.99 -2.09 3.61
CA GLY A 130 -7.68 -2.91 2.63
C GLY A 130 -6.78 -4.03 2.12
N ARG A 131 -7.25 -5.27 2.25
CA ARG A 131 -6.51 -6.47 1.84
C ARG A 131 -7.47 -7.57 1.41
N LYS A 132 -6.97 -8.57 0.70
CA LYS A 132 -7.69 -9.81 0.40
C LYS A 132 -7.08 -10.95 1.20
N LYS A 133 -7.79 -11.42 2.22
CA LYS A 133 -7.45 -12.64 2.94
C LYS A 133 -7.58 -13.84 2.01
N LEU A 134 -6.55 -14.69 1.93
CA LEU A 134 -6.53 -15.85 1.03
C LEU A 134 -7.10 -17.10 1.65
N ASN A 135 -6.72 -17.39 2.89
CA ASN A 135 -7.27 -18.51 3.62
C ASN A 135 -8.38 -18.05 4.57
N THR A 136 -9.64 -18.12 4.12
CA THR A 136 -10.80 -17.66 4.89
C THR A 136 -11.07 -18.49 6.15
N ASN A 137 -10.54 -19.72 6.23
CA ASN A 137 -10.72 -20.62 7.38
C ASN A 137 -9.66 -20.41 8.49
N GLU A 138 -8.63 -19.62 8.22
CA GLU A 138 -7.60 -19.32 9.21
C GLU A 138 -8.13 -18.25 10.19
N GLU A 139 -8.06 -18.54 11.48
CA GLU A 139 -8.40 -17.58 12.52
C GLU A 139 -7.27 -16.55 12.66
N GLU A 140 -7.64 -15.27 12.73
CA GLU A 140 -6.71 -14.17 12.91
C GLU A 140 -6.77 -13.68 14.36
N GLN A 141 -5.61 -13.46 14.96
CA GLN A 141 -5.52 -12.98 16.33
C GLN A 141 -6.04 -11.54 16.44
N ILE A 142 -7.01 -11.31 17.32
CA ILE A 142 -7.51 -9.99 17.65
C ILE A 142 -6.48 -9.29 18.55
N LEU A 143 -6.02 -8.11 18.14
CA LEU A 143 -5.09 -7.27 18.91
C LEU A 143 -5.85 -6.22 19.74
N THR A 144 -6.80 -5.55 19.11
CA THR A 144 -7.67 -4.55 19.73
C THR A 144 -9.11 -4.71 19.21
N ASN A 145 -10.02 -3.82 19.59
CA ASN A 145 -11.39 -3.83 19.05
C ASN A 145 -11.45 -3.55 17.55
N ASN A 146 -10.42 -2.93 16.96
CA ASN A 146 -10.39 -2.53 15.55
C ASN A 146 -9.21 -3.15 14.77
N LEU A 147 -8.26 -3.79 15.46
CA LEU A 147 -7.05 -4.34 14.85
C LEU A 147 -6.95 -5.85 15.10
N LEU A 148 -6.42 -6.54 14.09
CA LEU A 148 -6.08 -7.95 14.17
C LEU A 148 -4.72 -8.20 13.51
N TYR A 149 -4.07 -9.29 13.90
CA TYR A 149 -2.85 -9.74 13.25
C TYR A 149 -3.22 -10.49 11.96
N PRO A 150 -2.79 -9.99 10.79
CA PRO A 150 -3.29 -10.52 9.52
C PRO A 150 -2.66 -11.86 9.17
N SER A 151 -3.45 -12.79 8.67
CA SER A 151 -2.97 -13.98 7.97
C SER A 151 -2.50 -13.60 6.56
N TYR A 152 -1.96 -14.58 5.82
CA TYR A 152 -1.47 -14.36 4.47
C TYR A 152 -2.53 -13.71 3.58
N SER A 153 -2.16 -12.59 2.99
CA SER A 153 -3.10 -11.71 2.28
C SER A 153 -2.50 -11.16 1.00
N TYR A 154 -3.36 -10.89 0.02
CA TYR A 154 -3.03 -10.13 -1.17
C TYR A 154 -3.56 -8.71 -1.06
N TRP A 155 -3.11 -7.88 -1.97
CA TRP A 155 -3.44 -6.48 -2.19
C TRP A 155 -2.87 -5.52 -1.17
N THR A 156 -2.24 -4.52 -1.70
CA THR A 156 -1.71 -3.35 -0.97
C THR A 156 -2.52 -2.10 -1.28
N ILE A 157 -3.85 -2.29 -1.47
CA ILE A 157 -4.75 -1.26 -2.00
C ILE A 157 -4.82 0.01 -1.13
N GLY A 158 -4.56 -0.15 0.18
CA GLY A 158 -4.44 0.93 1.15
C GLY A 158 -3.91 0.42 2.48
N TYR A 159 -2.90 1.11 3.01
CA TYR A 159 -2.26 0.75 4.27
C TYR A 159 -1.57 1.95 4.91
N LEU A 160 -1.26 1.80 6.19
CA LEU A 160 -0.41 2.71 6.95
C LEU A 160 0.97 2.07 7.14
N ILE A 161 2.01 2.87 7.13
CA ILE A 161 3.36 2.49 7.56
C ILE A 161 3.84 3.46 8.63
N ASN A 162 4.56 2.92 9.61
CA ASN A 162 5.33 3.70 10.56
C ASN A 162 6.71 4.01 9.96
N GLN A 163 7.30 5.14 10.28
CA GLN A 163 8.64 5.52 9.80
C GLN A 163 9.71 4.49 10.19
N ASN A 164 9.57 3.84 11.35
CA ASN A 164 10.47 2.77 11.79
C ASN A 164 10.50 1.56 10.86
N PHE A 165 9.44 1.34 10.06
CA PHE A 165 9.38 0.28 9.05
C PHE A 165 10.41 0.46 7.93
N CYS A 166 10.89 1.68 7.73
CA CYS A 166 11.80 2.03 6.65
C CYS A 166 13.29 1.91 7.04
N GLU A 167 13.60 1.61 8.31
CA GLU A 167 14.97 1.33 8.80
C GLU A 167 15.37 -0.12 8.56
#